data_2ff6341318cd9a9a307932407269d342
#
_entry.id   2ff6341318cd9a9a307932407269d342
#
_cell.length_a   1.000
_cell.length_b   1.000
_cell.length_c   1.000
_cell.angle_alpha   90.00
_cell.angle_beta   90.00
_cell.angle_gamma   90.00
#
_symmetry.space_group_name_H-M   'P 1'
#
loop_
_entity.id
_entity.type
_entity.pdbx_description
1 polymer ?
#
loop_
_entity_poly.entity_id
_entity_poly.type
_entity_poly.pdbx_seq_one_letter_code
_entity_poly.pdbx_strand_id
1 'polypeptide(L)'
;MGMTEAYIVDATRTAVGRRKGGFADAHPADMAAHVIKTVTGRHDIDPAAIDDVILGCLDNIGSQAGDIARTAALAAGLPESVPGVTIDRQCGSAQQAVHFAAQAVMSGTSDLIVAGGVQKMTQYPILCAFNAGEPFGSSDPWTGCE
;
A
#
# COMPACT_ATOMS: atom_id res chain seq x y z
N MET A 1 8.09 -26.84 18.59
CA MET A 1 7.14 -25.72 18.42
C MET A 1 6.69 -25.74 16.98
N GLY A 2 5.37 -25.93 16.71
CA GLY A 2 4.84 -25.76 15.35
C GLY A 2 5.02 -24.30 14.92
N MET A 3 5.34 -24.08 13.64
CA MET A 3 5.33 -22.72 13.10
C MET A 3 3.88 -22.22 13.08
N THR A 4 3.65 -20.99 13.50
CA THR A 4 2.37 -20.32 13.31
C THR A 4 2.16 -20.11 11.82
N GLU A 5 0.99 -20.42 11.30
CA GLU A 5 0.65 -20.27 9.90
C GLU A 5 -0.07 -18.94 9.69
N ALA A 6 0.18 -18.28 8.57
CA ALA A 6 -0.54 -17.10 8.13
C ALA A 6 -1.47 -17.47 6.96
N TYR A 7 -2.71 -17.00 7.01
CA TYR A 7 -3.72 -17.31 6.00
C TYR A 7 -4.21 -16.04 5.31
N ILE A 8 -4.43 -16.12 4.00
CA ILE A 8 -5.18 -15.09 3.28
C ILE A 8 -6.66 -15.45 3.37
N VAL A 9 -7.42 -14.64 4.11
CA VAL A 9 -8.84 -14.90 4.37
C VAL A 9 -9.76 -14.28 3.33
N ASP A 10 -9.36 -13.17 2.70
CA ASP A 10 -10.08 -12.53 1.59
C ASP A 10 -9.12 -11.69 0.75
N ALA A 11 -9.54 -11.38 -0.47
CA ALA A 11 -8.81 -10.49 -1.37
C ALA A 11 -9.77 -9.75 -2.31
N THR A 12 -9.46 -8.50 -2.61
CA THR A 12 -10.20 -7.70 -3.57
C THR A 12 -9.29 -6.70 -4.28
N ARG A 13 -9.75 -6.19 -5.40
CA ARG A 13 -9.05 -5.16 -6.16
C ARG A 13 -10.03 -4.27 -6.92
N THR A 14 -9.59 -3.11 -7.33
CA THR A 14 -10.26 -2.34 -8.39
C THR A 14 -10.02 -2.98 -9.76
N ALA A 15 -10.75 -2.56 -10.77
CA ALA A 15 -10.33 -2.78 -12.14
C ALA A 15 -8.96 -2.11 -12.39
N VAL A 16 -8.19 -2.62 -13.34
CA VAL A 16 -6.98 -1.93 -13.80
C VAL A 16 -7.39 -0.69 -14.57
N GLY A 17 -6.94 0.47 -14.12
CA GLY A 17 -7.24 1.76 -14.75
C GLY A 17 -6.56 1.90 -16.12
N ARG A 18 -7.35 2.24 -17.14
CA ARG A 18 -6.81 2.65 -18.43
C ARG A 18 -6.29 4.10 -18.32
N ARG A 19 -5.19 4.39 -19.01
CA ARG A 19 -4.67 5.76 -19.13
C ARG A 19 -5.79 6.73 -19.57
N LYS A 20 -5.97 7.82 -18.83
CA LYS A 20 -7.06 8.80 -19.03
C LYS A 20 -8.47 8.19 -18.95
N GLY A 21 -8.60 7.04 -18.27
CA GLY A 21 -9.88 6.35 -18.05
C GLY A 21 -10.60 6.79 -16.78
N GLY A 22 -11.55 5.98 -16.31
CA GLY A 22 -12.45 6.32 -15.19
C GLY A 22 -11.77 6.61 -13.84
N PHE A 23 -10.51 6.21 -13.66
CA PHE A 23 -9.73 6.54 -12.45
C PHE A 23 -8.82 7.75 -12.62
N ALA A 24 -8.88 8.49 -13.75
CA ALA A 24 -7.95 9.58 -14.02
C ALA A 24 -7.95 10.63 -12.90
N ASP A 25 -9.13 10.98 -12.39
CA ASP A 25 -9.32 12.01 -11.37
C ASP A 25 -9.45 11.47 -9.93
N ALA A 26 -9.42 10.13 -9.76
CA ALA A 26 -9.51 9.53 -8.44
C ALA A 26 -8.21 9.77 -7.65
N HIS A 27 -8.33 10.19 -6.39
CA HIS A 27 -7.18 10.28 -5.49
C HIS A 27 -6.66 8.86 -5.16
N PRO A 28 -5.34 8.61 -5.19
CA PRO A 28 -4.81 7.26 -4.93
C PRO A 28 -5.16 6.74 -3.52
N ALA A 29 -5.22 7.59 -2.51
CA ALA A 29 -5.66 7.20 -1.18
C ALA A 29 -7.13 6.77 -1.15
N ASP A 30 -8.01 7.43 -1.90
CA ASP A 30 -9.43 7.05 -1.99
C ASP A 30 -9.61 5.71 -2.73
N MET A 31 -8.78 5.45 -3.75
CA MET A 31 -8.75 4.16 -4.43
C MET A 31 -8.37 3.03 -3.47
N ALA A 32 -7.32 3.23 -2.68
CA ALA A 32 -6.90 2.27 -1.66
C ALA A 32 -7.94 2.15 -0.54
N ALA A 33 -8.50 3.25 -0.07
CA ALA A 33 -9.54 3.27 0.95
C ALA A 33 -10.78 2.49 0.52
N HIS A 34 -11.19 2.62 -0.75
CA HIS A 34 -12.32 1.85 -1.30
C HIS A 34 -12.06 0.34 -1.22
N VAL A 35 -10.85 -0.10 -1.55
CA VAL A 35 -10.46 -1.53 -1.50
C VAL A 35 -10.40 -2.00 -0.05
N ILE A 36 -9.78 -1.24 0.86
CA ILE A 36 -9.72 -1.55 2.30
C ILE A 36 -11.13 -1.69 2.86
N LYS A 37 -11.97 -0.68 2.67
CA LYS A 37 -13.35 -0.68 3.15
C LYS A 37 -14.17 -1.85 2.58
N THR A 38 -13.92 -2.21 1.32
CA THR A 38 -14.64 -3.31 0.66
C THR A 38 -14.24 -4.66 1.27
N VAL A 39 -12.94 -4.93 1.45
CA VAL A 39 -12.48 -6.21 1.98
C VAL A 39 -12.85 -6.38 3.44
N THR A 40 -12.68 -5.35 4.26
CA THR A 40 -13.02 -5.42 5.70
C THR A 40 -14.53 -5.47 5.93
N GLY A 41 -15.31 -4.77 5.13
CA GLY A 41 -16.77 -4.72 5.25
C GLY A 41 -17.51 -6.00 4.79
N ARG A 42 -16.81 -6.99 4.23
CA ARG A 42 -17.39 -8.30 3.88
C ARG A 42 -17.45 -9.26 5.06
N HIS A 43 -16.79 -8.94 6.15
CA HIS A 43 -16.61 -9.79 7.31
C HIS A 43 -17.16 -9.10 8.55
N ASP A 44 -17.71 -9.90 9.48
CA ASP A 44 -18.16 -9.43 10.79
C ASP A 44 -16.94 -9.38 11.74
N ILE A 45 -16.07 -8.39 11.51
CA ILE A 45 -14.88 -8.14 12.34
C ILE A 45 -14.98 -6.74 12.94
N ASP A 46 -14.48 -6.60 14.17
CA ASP A 46 -14.24 -5.27 14.73
C ASP A 46 -13.09 -4.60 13.98
N PRO A 47 -13.29 -3.45 13.31
CA PRO A 47 -12.21 -2.75 12.64
C PRO A 47 -11.02 -2.40 13.55
N ALA A 48 -11.26 -2.29 14.87
CA ALA A 48 -10.19 -2.04 15.84
C ALA A 48 -9.31 -3.28 16.12
N ALA A 49 -9.73 -4.46 15.67
CA ALA A 49 -8.92 -5.67 15.73
C ALA A 49 -7.88 -5.78 14.60
N ILE A 50 -7.88 -4.84 13.65
CA ILE A 50 -6.85 -4.76 12.62
C ILE A 50 -5.59 -4.16 13.24
N ASP A 51 -4.51 -4.94 13.27
CA ASP A 51 -3.24 -4.55 13.89
C ASP A 51 -2.43 -3.58 13.02
N ASP A 52 -2.53 -3.70 11.68
CA ASP A 52 -1.78 -2.84 10.76
C ASP A 52 -2.40 -2.83 9.34
N VAL A 53 -2.10 -1.77 8.61
CA VAL A 53 -2.36 -1.64 7.17
C VAL A 53 -1.03 -1.44 6.44
N ILE A 54 -0.58 -2.44 5.70
CA ILE A 54 0.69 -2.40 4.98
C ILE A 54 0.44 -2.27 3.48
N LEU A 55 0.74 -1.12 2.89
CA LEU A 55 0.57 -0.92 1.46
C LEU A 55 1.90 -0.70 0.75
N GLY A 56 2.06 -1.38 -0.38
CA GLY A 56 3.11 -1.08 -1.34
C GLY A 56 2.73 0.11 -2.22
N CYS A 57 3.63 1.07 -2.33
CA CYS A 57 3.53 2.19 -3.26
C CYS A 57 4.92 2.65 -3.63
N LEU A 58 5.19 2.76 -4.92
CA LEU A 58 6.44 3.33 -5.41
C LEU A 58 6.20 4.78 -5.85
N ASP A 59 7.28 5.55 -6.03
CA ASP A 59 7.19 6.98 -6.33
C ASP A 59 6.31 7.73 -5.31
N ASN A 60 6.69 7.68 -4.04
CA ASN A 60 5.95 8.27 -2.93
C ASN A 60 6.07 9.81 -2.90
N ILE A 61 5.52 10.47 -3.92
CA ILE A 61 5.47 11.92 -4.07
C ILE A 61 4.04 12.41 -4.32
N GLY A 62 3.82 13.70 -4.11
CA GLY A 62 2.53 14.34 -4.35
C GLY A 62 1.40 13.66 -3.56
N SER A 63 0.33 13.25 -4.24
CA SER A 63 -0.82 12.60 -3.59
C SER A 63 -0.55 11.14 -3.14
N GLN A 64 0.62 10.59 -3.45
CA GLN A 64 1.09 9.29 -2.94
C GLN A 64 2.05 9.44 -1.75
N ALA A 65 2.44 10.67 -1.40
CA ALA A 65 3.35 10.94 -0.28
C ALA A 65 2.65 10.91 1.09
N GLY A 66 3.45 10.98 2.14
CA GLY A 66 2.95 11.14 3.51
C GLY A 66 2.31 9.90 4.09
N ASP A 67 2.83 8.74 3.77
CA ASP A 67 2.28 7.44 4.18
C ASP A 67 0.87 7.20 3.65
N ILE A 68 0.78 6.83 2.39
CA ILE A 68 -0.51 6.57 1.74
C ILE A 68 -1.27 5.42 2.39
N ALA A 69 -0.61 4.45 3.03
CA ALA A 69 -1.27 3.37 3.74
C ALA A 69 -2.07 3.92 4.93
N ARG A 70 -1.46 4.77 5.74
CA ARG A 70 -2.14 5.43 6.86
C ARG A 70 -3.27 6.33 6.38
N THR A 71 -3.03 7.14 5.35
CA THR A 71 -4.04 8.03 4.77
C THR A 71 -5.23 7.23 4.24
N ALA A 72 -4.99 6.12 3.55
CA ALA A 72 -6.04 5.25 3.02
C ALA A 72 -6.81 4.52 4.13
N ALA A 73 -6.14 4.07 5.20
CA ALA A 73 -6.78 3.45 6.36
C ALA A 73 -7.79 4.40 7.02
N LEU A 74 -7.39 5.64 7.27
CA LEU A 74 -8.27 6.67 7.82
C LEU A 74 -9.41 7.04 6.87
N ALA A 75 -9.14 7.20 5.57
CA ALA A 75 -10.16 7.47 4.56
C ALA A 75 -11.14 6.29 4.38
N ALA A 76 -10.71 5.06 4.65
CA ALA A 76 -11.58 3.88 4.69
C ALA A 76 -12.50 3.86 5.91
N GLY A 77 -12.24 4.68 6.91
CA GLY A 77 -12.99 4.75 8.17
C GLY A 77 -12.49 3.79 9.24
N LEU A 78 -11.26 3.28 9.12
CA LEU A 78 -10.65 2.51 10.20
C LEU A 78 -10.35 3.41 11.40
N PRO A 79 -10.38 2.87 12.63
CA PRO A 79 -10.06 3.63 13.84
C PRO A 79 -8.66 4.24 13.81
N GLU A 80 -8.47 5.36 14.50
CA GLU A 80 -7.16 6.01 14.63
C GLU A 80 -6.10 5.14 15.32
N SER A 81 -6.52 4.12 16.07
CA SER A 81 -5.64 3.15 16.70
C SER A 81 -4.97 2.19 15.70
N VAL A 82 -5.56 2.00 14.51
CA VAL A 82 -5.00 1.14 13.46
C VAL A 82 -3.89 1.86 12.74
N PRO A 83 -2.63 1.45 12.86
CA PRO A 83 -1.51 2.09 12.17
C PRO A 83 -1.54 1.80 10.67
N GLY A 84 -0.62 2.41 9.95
CA GLY A 84 -0.38 2.11 8.55
C GLY A 84 1.06 2.37 8.20
N VAL A 85 1.60 1.58 7.28
CA VAL A 85 2.95 1.76 6.76
C VAL A 85 2.99 1.55 5.25
N THR A 86 3.66 2.47 4.58
CA THR A 86 3.91 2.37 3.13
C THR A 86 5.30 1.84 2.89
N ILE A 87 5.41 0.82 2.03
CA ILE A 87 6.67 0.23 1.63
C ILE A 87 6.95 0.47 0.16
N ASP A 88 8.22 0.75 -0.13
CA ASP A 88 8.73 0.83 -1.49
C ASP A 88 9.80 -0.25 -1.71
N ARG A 89 9.50 -1.16 -2.62
CA ARG A 89 10.42 -2.14 -3.21
C ARG A 89 10.19 -2.16 -4.72
N GLN A 90 10.07 -0.98 -5.30
CA GLN A 90 9.75 -0.80 -6.71
C GLN A 90 8.54 -1.67 -7.14
N CYS A 91 8.58 -2.34 -8.27
CA CYS A 91 7.49 -3.17 -8.78
C CYS A 91 7.06 -4.33 -7.84
N GLY A 92 7.88 -4.69 -6.87
CA GLY A 92 7.62 -5.73 -5.86
C GLY A 92 6.96 -5.22 -4.58
N SER A 93 6.61 -3.93 -4.47
CA SER A 93 6.16 -3.31 -3.23
C SER A 93 4.93 -3.98 -2.61
N ALA A 94 3.87 -4.20 -3.39
CA ALA A 94 2.65 -4.83 -2.89
C ALA A 94 2.86 -6.30 -2.49
N GLN A 95 3.69 -7.04 -3.24
CA GLN A 95 4.08 -8.40 -2.85
C GLN A 95 4.84 -8.39 -1.54
N GLN A 96 5.75 -7.44 -1.35
CA GLN A 96 6.49 -7.29 -0.10
C GLN A 96 5.58 -6.93 1.07
N ALA A 97 4.53 -6.13 0.86
CA ALA A 97 3.51 -5.85 1.87
C ALA A 97 2.87 -7.13 2.39
N VAL A 98 2.47 -8.03 1.48
CA VAL A 98 1.89 -9.34 1.83
C VAL A 98 2.91 -10.21 2.57
N HIS A 99 4.19 -10.20 2.16
CA HIS A 99 5.24 -10.95 2.86
C HIS A 99 5.45 -10.43 4.29
N PHE A 100 5.48 -9.11 4.49
CA PHE A 100 5.63 -8.53 5.82
C PHE A 100 4.42 -8.83 6.72
N ALA A 101 3.21 -8.75 6.18
CA ALA A 101 2.00 -9.14 6.91
C ALA A 101 2.06 -10.62 7.35
N ALA A 102 2.40 -11.52 6.44
CA ALA A 102 2.56 -12.94 6.76
C ALA A 102 3.65 -13.17 7.82
N GLN A 103 4.79 -12.48 7.73
CA GLN A 103 5.86 -12.58 8.71
C GLN A 103 5.44 -12.06 10.09
N ALA A 104 4.69 -10.96 10.16
CA ALA A 104 4.17 -10.43 11.41
C ALA A 104 3.19 -11.39 12.09
N VAL A 105 2.27 -11.99 11.32
CA VAL A 105 1.34 -13.02 11.85
C VAL A 105 2.11 -14.26 12.29
N MET A 106 3.04 -14.76 11.48
CA MET A 106 3.84 -15.96 11.81
C MET A 106 4.75 -15.75 13.01
N SER A 107 5.22 -14.53 13.26
CA SER A 107 6.02 -14.19 14.45
C SER A 107 5.18 -13.99 15.71
N GLY A 108 3.84 -13.87 15.59
CA GLY A 108 2.93 -13.58 16.69
C GLY A 108 2.94 -12.13 17.16
N THR A 109 3.45 -11.21 16.33
CA THR A 109 3.41 -9.76 16.62
C THR A 109 2.09 -9.12 16.18
N SER A 110 1.33 -9.80 15.32
CA SER A 110 0.03 -9.36 14.83
C SER A 110 -0.86 -10.57 14.57
N ASP A 111 -2.17 -10.37 14.68
CA ASP A 111 -3.17 -11.39 14.40
C ASP A 111 -3.92 -11.14 13.09
N LEU A 112 -4.15 -9.86 12.75
CA LEU A 112 -4.94 -9.45 11.58
C LEU A 112 -4.34 -8.24 10.90
N ILE A 113 -3.96 -8.37 9.63
CA ILE A 113 -3.33 -7.30 8.84
C ILE A 113 -4.03 -7.14 7.49
N VAL A 114 -4.22 -5.91 7.08
CA VAL A 114 -4.61 -5.58 5.70
C VAL A 114 -3.35 -5.27 4.91
N ALA A 115 -3.06 -6.06 3.88
CA ALA A 115 -1.88 -5.88 3.04
C ALA A 115 -2.25 -5.76 1.56
N GLY A 116 -1.59 -4.88 0.84
CA GLY A 116 -1.86 -4.67 -0.58
C GLY A 116 -0.97 -3.62 -1.21
N GLY A 117 -1.50 -2.90 -2.19
CA GLY A 117 -0.77 -1.80 -2.82
C GLY A 117 -1.66 -0.91 -3.66
N VAL A 118 -1.17 0.28 -3.92
CA VAL A 118 -1.82 1.27 -4.77
C VAL A 118 -0.78 2.02 -5.58
N GLN A 119 -1.09 2.30 -6.84
CA GLN A 119 -0.21 3.09 -7.71
C GLN A 119 -1.02 3.83 -8.77
N LYS A 120 -0.68 5.07 -8.98
CA LYS A 120 -1.31 5.92 -9.99
C LYS A 120 -0.31 6.37 -11.06
N MET A 121 0.12 5.43 -11.89
CA MET A 121 1.20 5.60 -12.88
C MET A 121 0.92 6.67 -13.95
N THR A 122 -0.34 7.01 -14.22
CA THR A 122 -0.67 8.08 -15.16
C THR A 122 -0.35 9.46 -14.59
N GLN A 123 -0.54 9.63 -13.29
CA GLN A 123 -0.25 10.87 -12.57
C GLN A 123 1.21 10.93 -12.13
N TYR A 124 1.74 9.79 -11.71
CA TYR A 124 3.12 9.61 -11.24
C TYR A 124 3.80 8.57 -12.15
N PRO A 125 4.37 9.01 -13.29
CA PRO A 125 5.12 8.11 -14.17
C PRO A 125 6.28 7.45 -13.42
N ILE A 126 6.65 6.27 -13.84
CA ILE A 126 7.77 5.53 -13.25
C ILE A 126 9.03 6.40 -13.19
N LEU A 127 9.74 6.38 -12.07
CA LEU A 127 10.92 7.19 -11.74
C LEU A 127 10.64 8.68 -11.51
N CYS A 128 9.38 9.13 -11.44
CA CYS A 128 9.12 10.56 -11.22
C CYS A 128 9.65 11.06 -9.87
N ALA A 129 9.65 10.23 -8.83
CA ALA A 129 10.25 10.57 -7.54
C ALA A 129 11.77 10.74 -7.65
N PHE A 130 12.40 9.93 -8.47
CA PHE A 130 13.83 10.00 -8.75
C PHE A 130 14.18 11.28 -9.53
N ASN A 131 13.41 11.57 -10.57
CA ASN A 131 13.59 12.77 -11.38
C ASN A 131 13.38 14.06 -10.55
N ALA A 132 12.56 14.01 -9.52
CA ALA A 132 12.42 15.13 -8.58
C ALA A 132 13.70 15.42 -7.77
N GLY A 133 14.66 14.49 -7.73
CA GLY A 133 15.98 14.66 -7.15
C GLY A 133 17.00 15.36 -8.06
N GLU A 134 16.69 15.60 -9.35
CA GLU A 134 17.60 16.18 -10.31
C GLU A 134 18.22 17.52 -9.84
N PRO A 135 17.49 18.46 -9.22
CA PRO A 135 18.08 19.69 -8.69
C PRO A 135 19.16 19.47 -7.65
N PHE A 136 19.23 18.28 -7.06
CA PHE A 136 20.21 17.84 -6.06
C PHE A 136 21.27 16.91 -6.66
N GLY A 137 21.30 16.71 -7.98
CA GLY A 137 22.27 15.87 -8.69
C GLY A 137 21.92 14.38 -8.69
N SER A 138 20.67 13.99 -8.42
CA SER A 138 20.23 12.59 -8.28
C SER A 138 19.17 12.22 -9.29
N SER A 139 19.43 12.43 -10.58
CA SER A 139 18.47 12.15 -11.67
C SER A 139 18.58 10.74 -12.26
N ASP A 140 19.69 10.04 -12.03
CA ASP A 140 19.94 8.70 -12.55
C ASP A 140 20.34 7.73 -11.43
N PRO A 141 19.43 6.79 -11.06
CA PRO A 141 19.66 5.83 -10.00
C PRO A 141 20.75 4.78 -10.34
N TRP A 142 21.10 4.68 -11.60
CA TRP A 142 22.02 3.65 -12.10
C TRP A 142 23.44 4.16 -12.30
N THR A 143 23.68 5.48 -12.19
CA THR A 143 25.03 6.04 -12.28
C THR A 143 25.92 5.45 -11.19
N GLY A 144 26.98 4.76 -11.61
CA GLY A 144 27.95 4.13 -10.71
C GLY A 144 27.55 2.74 -10.22
N CYS A 145 26.48 2.16 -10.72
CA CYS A 145 26.14 0.75 -10.52
C CYS A 145 26.76 -0.08 -11.66
N GLU A 146 27.94 -0.66 -11.42
CA GLU A 146 28.58 -1.63 -12.32
C GLU A 146 28.35 -3.06 -11.82
#